data_ab10999ba409497bcff3b99c0e1623b0
#
_entry.id   ab10999ba409497bcff3b99c0e1623b0
#
_cell.length_a   1.000
_cell.length_b   1.000
_cell.length_c   1.000
_cell.angle_alpha   90.00
_cell.angle_beta   90.00
_cell.angle_gamma   90.00
#
_symmetry.space_group_name_H-M   'P 1'
#
loop_
_entity.id
_entity.type
_entity.pdbx_description
1 polymer ?
#
loop_
_entity_poly.entity_id
_entity_poly.type
_entity_poly.pdbx_seq_one_letter_code
_entity_poly.pdbx_strand_id
1 'polypeptide(L)'
;MILEKRIVIDLNDHESSWLIPFVQKAPDGYVGEYQSTILMAEGPHREYSFTDSIMCAKRPEVTADEASSFSHAHKNGFETFFVDSGWMYLYVDGRKCKVTPGDIIQLQPGQQHAMAFMEDVKYRGFFHDLNSLDFAEIAQHLKDKMPEAANDPEFQKVRMEVGGMDMIMRERPVYKEVPTEQVLAVKNPDRPYASYEFPHCTVMVITTRWENAGVNEMICARMEKGFTVQWNPYPRERELYYVRHGLAEFTVYGEKHIAKEGCIVNIPRFAPHSLKALEDSEIYDMGGKPYWFAFLQDYEAIRTYAPERLKDPEELEKLRKKFGIEVCGIGFEG
;
A
#
# COMPACT_ATOMS: atom_id res chain seq x y z
N MET A 1 7.46 20.70 7.90
CA MET A 1 6.39 20.53 8.92
C MET A 1 6.25 19.05 9.17
N ILE A 2 6.36 18.65 10.40
CA ILE A 2 6.52 17.26 10.80
C ILE A 2 5.14 16.60 10.77
N LEU A 3 4.80 15.91 9.70
CA LEU A 3 3.61 15.05 9.58
C LEU A 3 3.64 13.85 10.57
N GLU A 4 4.77 13.68 11.20
CA GLU A 4 5.19 12.63 12.11
C GLU A 4 4.32 12.45 13.35
N LYS A 5 3.50 13.44 13.69
CA LYS A 5 2.64 13.41 14.87
C LYS A 5 1.18 13.06 14.57
N ARG A 6 0.81 12.91 13.32
CA ARG A 6 -0.57 12.55 12.99
C ARG A 6 -0.73 11.03 13.04
N ILE A 7 -1.61 10.59 13.92
CA ILE A 7 -2.00 9.18 14.00
C ILE A 7 -2.90 8.83 12.83
N VAL A 8 -3.93 9.64 12.56
CA VAL A 8 -4.85 9.44 11.44
C VAL A 8 -4.61 10.49 10.38
N ILE A 9 -4.48 10.03 9.15
CA ILE A 9 -4.25 10.84 7.96
C ILE A 9 -5.36 10.51 6.97
N ASP A 10 -6.24 11.48 6.72
CA ASP A 10 -7.32 11.34 5.73
C ASP A 10 -6.77 11.65 4.35
N LEU A 11 -6.66 10.64 3.51
CA LEU A 11 -6.21 10.81 2.14
C LEU A 11 -7.21 11.58 1.26
N ASN A 12 -8.45 11.77 1.70
CA ASN A 12 -9.44 12.58 0.99
C ASN A 12 -9.44 14.04 1.43
N ASP A 13 -8.68 14.40 2.50
CA ASP A 13 -8.55 15.77 2.98
C ASP A 13 -7.34 16.46 2.33
N HIS A 14 -7.61 17.09 1.20
CA HIS A 14 -6.61 17.81 0.42
C HIS A 14 -6.17 19.14 1.03
N GLU A 15 -6.92 19.71 1.98
CA GLU A 15 -6.58 20.99 2.60
C GLU A 15 -5.45 20.83 3.63
N SER A 16 -5.37 19.68 4.29
CA SER A 16 -4.36 19.40 5.32
C SER A 16 -3.12 18.69 4.81
N SER A 17 -3.07 18.39 3.53
CA SER A 17 -2.03 17.62 2.88
C SER A 17 -1.18 18.48 1.93
N TRP A 18 0.03 18.02 1.64
CA TRP A 18 0.84 18.61 0.59
C TRP A 18 0.29 18.16 -0.77
N LEU A 19 -0.55 18.99 -1.38
CA LEU A 19 -0.93 18.80 -2.78
C LEU A 19 0.24 19.17 -3.66
N ILE A 20 0.82 18.19 -4.31
CA ILE A 20 1.70 18.42 -5.45
C ILE A 20 0.91 18.01 -6.68
N PRO A 21 0.32 18.98 -7.41
CA PRO A 21 -0.29 18.68 -8.70
C PRO A 21 0.82 18.24 -9.62
N PHE A 22 0.85 16.96 -9.92
CA PHE A 22 1.82 16.40 -10.84
C PHE A 22 1.13 16.19 -12.19
N VAL A 23 1.43 17.03 -13.15
CA VAL A 23 1.01 16.85 -14.54
C VAL A 23 2.15 16.18 -15.28
N GLN A 24 2.01 14.89 -15.57
CA GLN A 24 2.97 14.19 -16.41
C GLN A 24 2.56 14.33 -17.87
N LYS A 25 3.39 15.01 -18.66
CA LYS A 25 3.31 14.98 -20.11
C LYS A 25 4.18 13.83 -20.61
N ALA A 26 3.55 12.80 -21.17
CA ALA A 26 4.29 11.81 -21.93
C ALA A 26 4.86 12.43 -23.22
N PRO A 27 5.95 11.88 -23.81
CA PRO A 27 6.56 12.40 -25.03
C PRO A 27 5.60 12.56 -26.21
N ASP A 28 4.51 11.83 -26.23
CA ASP A 28 3.45 11.86 -27.23
C ASP A 28 2.31 12.85 -26.93
N GLY A 29 2.47 13.69 -25.89
CA GLY A 29 1.51 14.74 -25.52
C GLY A 29 0.42 14.28 -24.55
N TYR A 30 0.49 13.06 -24.01
CA TYR A 30 -0.43 12.60 -22.98
C TYR A 30 -0.30 13.42 -21.70
N VAL A 31 -1.42 13.85 -21.17
CA VAL A 31 -1.50 14.58 -19.90
C VAL A 31 -2.25 13.71 -18.92
N GLY A 32 -1.54 13.08 -17.98
CA GLY A 32 -2.14 12.50 -16.78
C GLY A 32 -2.18 13.59 -15.70
N GLU A 33 -3.33 13.87 -15.15
CA GLU A 33 -3.43 14.72 -13.98
C GLU A 33 -3.28 13.84 -12.74
N TYR A 34 -2.21 14.06 -11.99
CA TYR A 34 -2.02 13.44 -10.69
C TYR A 34 -2.41 14.47 -9.63
N GLN A 35 -3.43 14.16 -8.86
CA GLN A 35 -3.62 14.79 -7.57
C GLN A 35 -2.98 13.87 -6.55
N SER A 36 -1.78 14.15 -6.11
CA SER A 36 -1.13 13.34 -5.09
C SER A 36 -0.96 14.12 -3.81
N THR A 37 -1.50 13.55 -2.75
CA THR A 37 -1.17 13.93 -1.39
C THR A 37 -0.01 13.06 -0.96
N ILE A 38 1.16 13.66 -0.79
CA ILE A 38 2.34 12.92 -0.36
C ILE A 38 2.49 13.09 1.13
N LEU A 39 2.35 11.99 1.83
CA LEU A 39 2.51 11.89 3.27
C LEU A 39 3.74 11.06 3.55
N MET A 40 4.65 11.60 4.33
CA MET A 40 5.90 10.94 4.64
C MET A 40 5.92 10.46 6.08
N ALA A 41 6.34 9.24 6.25
CA ALA A 41 6.71 8.70 7.54
C ALA A 41 8.17 9.08 7.88
N GLU A 42 8.45 9.13 9.17
CA GLU A 42 9.73 9.51 9.76
C GLU A 42 10.91 8.62 9.36
N GLY A 43 12.07 9.22 9.39
CA GLY A 43 13.36 8.57 9.39
C GLY A 43 14.32 9.25 8.41
N PRO A 44 15.63 9.08 8.59
CA PRO A 44 16.62 9.63 7.68
C PRO A 44 16.50 9.08 6.24
N HIS A 45 15.72 8.01 6.07
CA HIS A 45 15.51 7.33 4.78
C HIS A 45 14.10 7.50 4.23
N ARG A 46 13.20 8.24 4.90
CA ARG A 46 11.83 8.49 4.42
C ARG A 46 11.14 7.22 3.94
N GLU A 47 11.01 6.25 4.86
CA GLU A 47 10.67 4.85 4.58
C GLU A 47 9.35 4.64 3.83
N TYR A 48 8.40 5.58 3.96
CA TYR A 48 7.08 5.46 3.32
C TYR A 48 6.62 6.78 2.72
N SER A 49 6.07 6.73 1.54
CA SER A 49 5.30 7.83 0.98
C SER A 49 3.96 7.32 0.45
N PHE A 50 2.95 8.16 0.54
CA PHE A 50 1.59 7.82 0.14
C PHE A 50 1.08 8.86 -0.84
N THR A 51 0.41 8.39 -1.89
CA THR A 51 -0.31 9.27 -2.80
C THR A 51 -1.81 9.07 -2.61
N ASP A 52 -2.56 10.15 -2.58
CA ASP A 52 -4.00 10.11 -2.44
C ASP A 52 -4.64 9.45 -3.65
N SER A 53 -4.78 10.09 -4.72
CA SER A 53 -5.33 9.47 -5.90
C SER A 53 -4.61 9.90 -7.15
N ILE A 54 -4.38 8.95 -8.00
CA ILE A 54 -3.89 9.21 -9.33
C ILE A 54 -5.10 9.05 -10.25
N MET A 55 -5.49 10.15 -10.88
CA MET A 55 -6.50 10.14 -11.93
C MET A 55 -5.79 10.16 -13.27
N CYS A 56 -5.97 9.12 -14.07
CA CYS A 56 -5.41 9.03 -15.40
C CYS A 56 -6.53 8.91 -16.42
N ALA A 57 -6.57 9.83 -17.37
CA ALA A 57 -7.61 9.84 -18.40
C ALA A 57 -7.29 8.87 -19.54
N LYS A 58 -8.31 8.21 -20.04
CA LYS A 58 -8.24 7.38 -21.23
C LYS A 58 -7.89 8.19 -22.48
N ARG A 59 -7.08 7.59 -23.35
CA ARG A 59 -6.92 8.07 -24.73
C ARG A 59 -7.76 7.24 -25.71
N PRO A 60 -8.79 7.81 -26.30
CA PRO A 60 -9.69 7.05 -27.18
C PRO A 60 -9.05 6.64 -28.52
N GLU A 61 -7.95 7.29 -28.94
CA GLU A 61 -7.39 7.15 -30.29
C GLU A 61 -6.11 6.31 -30.35
N VAL A 62 -5.62 5.78 -29.22
CA VAL A 62 -4.40 4.97 -29.17
C VAL A 62 -4.68 3.58 -28.67
N THR A 63 -3.91 2.62 -29.15
CA THR A 63 -3.98 1.25 -28.63
C THR A 63 -3.50 1.19 -27.17
N ALA A 64 -3.89 0.13 -26.46
CA ALA A 64 -3.42 -0.05 -25.08
C ALA A 64 -1.88 -0.05 -24.99
N ASP A 65 -1.20 -0.60 -25.99
CA ASP A 65 0.25 -0.67 -26.00
C ASP A 65 0.91 0.71 -26.25
N GLU A 66 0.29 1.55 -27.08
CA GLU A 66 0.73 2.93 -27.30
C GLU A 66 0.39 3.84 -26.10
N ALA A 67 -0.73 3.55 -25.42
CA ALA A 67 -1.17 4.30 -24.25
C ALA A 67 -0.41 3.93 -22.97
N SER A 68 0.42 2.88 -22.98
CA SER A 68 1.21 2.52 -21.80
C SER A 68 2.15 3.65 -21.41
N SER A 69 2.29 3.88 -20.10
CA SER A 69 3.34 4.73 -19.57
C SER A 69 4.73 4.18 -19.97
N PHE A 70 5.75 4.98 -19.81
CA PHE A 70 7.12 4.50 -20.02
C PHE A 70 7.41 3.28 -19.12
N SER A 71 8.08 2.30 -19.69
CA SER A 71 8.49 1.09 -18.98
C SER A 71 9.68 1.38 -18.08
N HIS A 72 9.58 1.04 -16.80
CA HIS A 72 10.64 1.28 -15.83
C HIS A 72 10.65 0.23 -14.73
N ALA A 73 11.66 0.28 -13.87
CA ALA A 73 11.76 -0.49 -12.63
C ALA A 73 12.35 0.41 -11.54
N HIS A 74 12.02 0.17 -10.29
CA HIS A 74 12.67 0.81 -9.15
C HIS A 74 13.82 -0.06 -8.62
N LYS A 75 14.95 0.56 -8.22
CA LYS A 75 16.11 -0.19 -7.72
C LYS A 75 15.84 -0.84 -6.37
N ASN A 76 15.25 -0.08 -5.45
CA ASN A 76 15.12 -0.48 -4.05
C ASN A 76 13.67 -0.47 -3.56
N GLY A 77 12.81 0.31 -4.16
CA GLY A 77 11.48 0.59 -3.64
C GLY A 77 10.39 -0.36 -4.11
N PHE A 78 9.35 -0.44 -3.31
CA PHE A 78 8.10 -1.12 -3.59
C PHE A 78 7.02 -0.12 -3.91
N GLU A 79 6.14 -0.50 -4.81
CA GLU A 79 4.90 0.22 -5.08
C GLU A 79 3.71 -0.68 -4.82
N THR A 80 2.73 -0.16 -4.12
CA THR A 80 1.44 -0.82 -3.92
C THR A 80 0.34 0.14 -4.34
N PHE A 81 -0.54 -0.30 -5.23
CA PHE A 81 -1.65 0.50 -5.71
C PHE A 81 -2.96 -0.21 -5.47
N PHE A 82 -3.89 0.46 -4.80
CA PHE A 82 -5.28 0.03 -4.64
C PHE A 82 -6.12 0.68 -5.72
N VAL A 83 -6.70 -0.13 -6.61
CA VAL A 83 -7.55 0.38 -7.70
C VAL A 83 -8.96 0.60 -7.17
N ASP A 84 -9.44 1.85 -7.22
CA ASP A 84 -10.74 2.26 -6.70
C ASP A 84 -11.81 2.34 -7.79
N SER A 85 -11.45 2.86 -8.99
CA SER A 85 -12.39 2.96 -10.11
C SER A 85 -11.70 2.93 -11.46
N GLY A 86 -12.46 2.65 -12.51
CA GLY A 86 -11.95 2.47 -13.86
C GLY A 86 -11.16 1.16 -14.03
N TRP A 87 -10.52 1.00 -15.18
CA TRP A 87 -9.65 -0.16 -15.41
C TRP A 87 -8.47 0.19 -16.31
N MET A 88 -7.40 -0.57 -16.16
CA MET A 88 -6.16 -0.39 -16.90
C MET A 88 -5.53 -1.73 -17.28
N TYR A 89 -4.61 -1.70 -18.23
CA TYR A 89 -3.66 -2.78 -18.40
C TYR A 89 -2.42 -2.54 -17.54
N LEU A 90 -2.00 -3.56 -16.82
CA LEU A 90 -0.69 -3.65 -16.20
C LEU A 90 0.23 -4.47 -17.10
N TYR A 91 1.39 -3.93 -17.39
CA TYR A 91 2.50 -4.60 -18.06
C TYR A 91 3.57 -4.87 -17.01
N VAL A 92 3.91 -6.12 -16.79
CA VAL A 92 4.88 -6.51 -15.78
C VAL A 92 5.59 -7.79 -16.19
N ASP A 93 6.93 -7.75 -16.19
CA ASP A 93 7.80 -8.89 -16.49
C ASP A 93 7.38 -9.68 -17.76
N GLY A 94 7.13 -8.98 -18.86
CA GLY A 94 6.72 -9.57 -20.14
C GLY A 94 5.27 -10.08 -20.18
N ARG A 95 4.47 -9.80 -19.16
CA ARG A 95 3.04 -10.12 -19.13
C ARG A 95 2.20 -8.87 -19.17
N LYS A 96 1.04 -8.97 -19.79
CA LYS A 96 0.01 -7.93 -19.83
C LYS A 96 -1.27 -8.50 -19.25
N CYS A 97 -1.88 -7.83 -18.28
CA CYS A 97 -3.16 -8.26 -17.72
C CYS A 97 -4.07 -7.05 -17.48
N LYS A 98 -5.38 -7.34 -17.40
CA LYS A 98 -6.41 -6.35 -17.07
C LYS A 98 -6.50 -6.21 -15.55
N VAL A 99 -6.41 -4.98 -15.04
CA VAL A 99 -6.61 -4.64 -13.63
C VAL A 99 -7.89 -3.82 -13.48
N THR A 100 -8.68 -4.15 -12.48
CA THR A 100 -10.03 -3.61 -12.24
C THR A 100 -10.21 -3.15 -10.79
N PRO A 101 -11.28 -2.42 -10.46
CA PRO A 101 -11.56 -2.03 -9.08
C PRO A 101 -11.58 -3.25 -8.14
N GLY A 102 -10.96 -3.10 -6.99
CA GLY A 102 -10.77 -4.18 -6.03
C GLY A 102 -9.42 -4.87 -6.13
N ASP A 103 -8.78 -4.83 -7.28
CA ASP A 103 -7.42 -5.36 -7.43
C ASP A 103 -6.39 -4.45 -6.73
N ILE A 104 -5.31 -5.06 -6.30
CA ILE A 104 -4.16 -4.42 -5.67
C ILE A 104 -2.93 -4.78 -6.51
N ILE A 105 -2.25 -3.78 -7.03
CA ILE A 105 -0.98 -3.97 -7.72
C ILE A 105 0.14 -3.85 -6.70
N GLN A 106 1.05 -4.83 -6.67
CA GLN A 106 2.22 -4.79 -5.81
C GLN A 106 3.47 -5.07 -6.65
N LEU A 107 4.29 -4.06 -6.80
CA LEU A 107 5.51 -4.09 -7.62
C LEU A 107 6.73 -4.12 -6.71
N GLN A 108 7.66 -5.00 -7.04
CA GLN A 108 8.86 -5.24 -6.25
C GLN A 108 10.07 -4.52 -6.85
N PRO A 109 11.15 -4.31 -6.07
CA PRO A 109 12.42 -3.81 -6.59
C PRO A 109 12.89 -4.61 -7.80
N GLY A 110 13.33 -3.91 -8.84
CA GLY A 110 13.81 -4.48 -10.08
C GLY A 110 12.73 -4.99 -11.04
N GLN A 111 11.47 -5.02 -10.62
CA GLN A 111 10.37 -5.50 -11.45
C GLN A 111 10.00 -4.46 -12.50
N GLN A 112 10.23 -4.81 -13.76
CA GLN A 112 9.92 -3.93 -14.88
C GLN A 112 8.42 -3.88 -15.12
N HIS A 113 7.87 -2.66 -15.14
CA HIS A 113 6.44 -2.44 -15.31
C HIS A 113 6.10 -1.19 -16.11
N ALA A 114 4.85 -1.13 -16.56
CA ALA A 114 4.19 0.01 -17.17
C ALA A 114 2.67 -0.14 -17.01
N MET A 115 1.94 0.95 -17.20
CA MET A 115 0.47 0.97 -17.11
C MET A 115 -0.13 1.64 -18.34
N ALA A 116 -1.28 1.14 -18.79
CA ALA A 116 -2.08 1.77 -19.83
C ALA A 116 -3.52 1.95 -19.34
N PHE A 117 -3.94 3.21 -19.24
CA PHE A 117 -5.25 3.57 -18.71
C PHE A 117 -6.30 3.50 -19.81
N MET A 118 -7.28 2.63 -19.62
CA MET A 118 -8.31 2.35 -20.63
C MET A 118 -9.63 3.07 -20.37
N GLU A 119 -9.76 3.66 -19.18
CA GLU A 119 -10.78 4.56 -18.73
C GLU A 119 -10.14 5.62 -17.83
N ASP A 120 -10.92 6.52 -17.26
CA ASP A 120 -10.47 7.34 -16.16
C ASP A 120 -10.31 6.43 -14.92
N VAL A 121 -9.07 6.23 -14.52
CA VAL A 121 -8.72 5.33 -13.41
C VAL A 121 -8.37 6.14 -12.19
N LYS A 122 -8.99 5.79 -11.06
CA LYS A 122 -8.59 6.28 -9.75
C LYS A 122 -7.93 5.14 -8.97
N TYR A 123 -6.73 5.39 -8.45
CA TYR A 123 -6.04 4.46 -7.57
C TYR A 123 -5.24 5.19 -6.49
N ARG A 124 -4.94 4.51 -5.39
CA ARG A 124 -4.14 5.03 -4.28
C ARG A 124 -2.81 4.32 -4.25
N GLY A 125 -1.74 5.09 -4.19
CA GLY A 125 -0.38 4.58 -4.19
C GLY A 125 0.24 4.61 -2.80
N PHE A 126 0.92 3.52 -2.45
CA PHE A 126 1.74 3.37 -1.25
C PHE A 126 3.13 2.97 -1.69
N PHE A 127 4.11 3.78 -1.29
CA PHE A 127 5.49 3.60 -1.69
C PHE A 127 6.34 3.31 -0.45
N HIS A 128 7.14 2.26 -0.53
CA HIS A 128 8.11 1.89 0.48
C HIS A 128 9.52 2.01 -0.10
N ASP A 129 10.42 2.66 0.62
CA ASP A 129 11.78 2.98 0.16
C ASP A 129 11.85 3.80 -1.14
N LEU A 130 10.75 4.49 -1.47
CA LEU A 130 10.69 5.47 -2.56
C LEU A 130 10.35 6.84 -2.01
N ASN A 131 11.11 7.85 -2.41
CA ASN A 131 10.92 9.22 -1.98
C ASN A 131 10.19 10.04 -3.05
N SER A 132 8.89 9.85 -3.14
CA SER A 132 8.06 10.59 -4.09
C SER A 132 7.98 12.10 -3.79
N LEU A 133 8.22 12.53 -2.54
CA LEU A 133 8.27 13.95 -2.22
C LEU A 133 9.50 14.63 -2.82
N ASP A 134 10.70 14.07 -2.64
CA ASP A 134 11.90 14.63 -3.26
C ASP A 134 11.76 14.66 -4.77
N PHE A 135 11.19 13.61 -5.37
CA PHE A 135 10.91 13.57 -6.80
C PHE A 135 10.01 14.72 -7.24
N ALA A 136 8.93 14.99 -6.50
CA ALA A 136 7.98 16.04 -6.79
C ALA A 136 8.56 17.44 -6.54
N GLU A 137 9.30 17.63 -5.43
CA GLU A 137 9.99 18.89 -5.13
C GLU A 137 11.04 19.23 -6.19
N ILE A 138 11.83 18.25 -6.63
CA ILE A 138 12.79 18.44 -7.72
C ILE A 138 12.06 18.81 -9.01
N ALA A 139 10.96 18.13 -9.34
CA ALA A 139 10.17 18.45 -10.54
C ALA A 139 9.63 19.87 -10.51
N GLN A 140 9.10 20.32 -9.37
CA GLN A 140 8.59 21.67 -9.20
C GLN A 140 9.72 22.71 -9.29
N HIS A 141 10.85 22.45 -8.61
CA HIS A 141 12.02 23.34 -8.68
C HIS A 141 12.52 23.52 -10.10
N LEU A 142 12.63 22.44 -10.86
CA LEU A 142 13.04 22.50 -12.26
C LEU A 142 12.07 23.31 -13.10
N LYS A 143 10.77 23.10 -12.93
CA LYS A 143 9.74 23.86 -13.65
C LYS A 143 9.84 25.37 -13.37
N ASP A 144 10.10 25.74 -12.13
CA ASP A 144 10.11 27.15 -11.70
C ASP A 144 11.43 27.86 -11.98
N LYS A 145 12.56 27.17 -11.88
CA LYS A 145 13.90 27.76 -11.93
C LYS A 145 14.70 27.38 -13.16
N MET A 146 14.40 26.25 -13.77
CA MET A 146 15.14 25.70 -14.90
C MET A 146 14.20 25.09 -15.96
N PRO A 147 13.24 25.85 -16.50
CA PRO A 147 12.22 25.32 -17.41
C PRO A 147 12.79 24.64 -18.66
N GLU A 148 13.97 25.10 -19.14
CA GLU A 148 14.65 24.48 -20.26
C GLU A 148 15.11 23.06 -19.93
N ALA A 149 15.76 22.87 -18.78
CA ALA A 149 16.15 21.55 -18.29
C ALA A 149 14.92 20.66 -17.97
N ALA A 150 13.83 21.27 -17.47
CA ALA A 150 12.59 20.53 -17.23
C ALA A 150 11.98 19.92 -18.50
N ASN A 151 12.29 20.45 -19.67
CA ASN A 151 11.80 19.97 -20.96
C ASN A 151 12.85 19.15 -21.74
N ASP A 152 14.08 19.03 -21.25
CA ASP A 152 15.14 18.23 -21.87
C ASP A 152 14.92 16.72 -21.54
N PRO A 153 14.73 15.87 -22.57
CA PRO A 153 14.47 14.43 -22.36
C PRO A 153 15.62 13.70 -21.66
N GLU A 154 16.87 14.05 -21.97
CA GLU A 154 18.03 13.39 -21.33
C GLU A 154 18.15 13.81 -19.86
N PHE A 155 17.88 15.06 -19.56
CA PHE A 155 17.86 15.54 -18.18
C PHE A 155 16.71 14.89 -17.39
N GLN A 156 15.54 14.74 -17.99
CA GLN A 156 14.41 14.04 -17.36
C GLN A 156 14.75 12.59 -17.01
N LYS A 157 15.44 11.90 -17.91
CA LYS A 157 15.91 10.54 -17.67
C LYS A 157 16.84 10.46 -16.46
N VAL A 158 17.85 11.33 -16.40
CA VAL A 158 18.77 11.39 -15.26
C VAL A 158 18.02 11.72 -13.97
N ARG A 159 17.09 12.66 -14.01
CA ARG A 159 16.25 13.01 -12.85
C ARG A 159 15.45 11.82 -12.33
N MET A 160 14.85 11.04 -13.20
CA MET A 160 14.10 9.84 -12.79
C MET A 160 15.00 8.80 -12.13
N GLU A 161 16.24 8.66 -12.58
CA GLU A 161 17.20 7.72 -12.00
C GLU A 161 17.73 8.14 -10.61
N VAL A 162 17.80 9.43 -10.32
CA VAL A 162 18.43 9.95 -9.09
C VAL A 162 17.50 10.78 -8.20
N GLY A 163 16.30 11.04 -8.66
CA GLY A 163 15.36 12.00 -8.03
C GLY A 163 14.44 11.40 -6.97
N GLY A 164 14.89 10.41 -6.19
CA GLY A 164 14.14 9.86 -5.07
C GLY A 164 13.26 8.64 -5.40
N MET A 165 12.80 8.49 -6.64
CA MET A 165 12.03 7.33 -7.09
C MET A 165 12.89 6.17 -7.62
N ASP A 166 14.20 6.36 -7.72
CA ASP A 166 15.17 5.33 -8.12
C ASP A 166 14.79 4.59 -9.42
N MET A 167 14.16 5.29 -10.36
CA MET A 167 13.66 4.71 -11.59
C MET A 167 14.78 4.33 -12.54
N ILE A 168 14.75 3.10 -13.03
CA ILE A 168 15.59 2.66 -14.15
C ILE A 168 14.69 2.55 -15.37
N MET A 169 14.86 3.45 -16.33
CA MET A 169 14.14 3.40 -17.60
C MET A 169 14.59 2.19 -18.41
N ARG A 170 13.64 1.46 -18.95
CA ARG A 170 13.89 0.25 -19.74
C ARG A 170 13.13 0.28 -21.05
N GLU A 171 13.70 -0.36 -22.07
CA GLU A 171 12.97 -0.64 -23.30
C GLU A 171 11.78 -1.56 -22.97
N ARG A 172 10.64 -1.26 -23.57
CA ARG A 172 9.44 -2.05 -23.38
C ARG A 172 9.61 -3.41 -24.05
N PRO A 173 9.51 -4.52 -23.31
CA PRO A 173 9.58 -5.86 -23.90
C PRO A 173 8.31 -6.18 -24.68
N VAL A 174 8.34 -7.26 -25.42
CA VAL A 174 7.14 -7.87 -26.01
C VAL A 174 6.32 -8.50 -24.87
N TYR A 175 5.08 -8.09 -24.74
CA TYR A 175 4.19 -8.58 -23.70
C TYR A 175 3.24 -9.65 -24.23
N LYS A 176 3.01 -10.68 -23.41
CA LYS A 176 1.98 -11.68 -23.62
C LYS A 176 0.78 -11.36 -22.72
N GLU A 177 -0.39 -11.21 -23.32
CA GLU A 177 -1.63 -11.05 -22.56
C GLU A 177 -1.98 -12.38 -21.84
N VAL A 178 -2.26 -12.27 -20.56
CA VAL A 178 -2.60 -13.40 -19.68
C VAL A 178 -3.76 -12.99 -18.74
N PRO A 179 -4.52 -13.96 -18.21
CA PRO A 179 -5.47 -13.70 -17.14
C PRO A 179 -4.80 -13.05 -15.91
N THR A 180 -5.52 -12.17 -15.24
CA THR A 180 -5.00 -11.39 -14.11
C THR A 180 -4.50 -12.26 -12.96
N GLU A 181 -5.19 -13.37 -12.70
CA GLU A 181 -4.81 -14.35 -11.67
C GLU A 181 -3.48 -15.06 -11.93
N GLN A 182 -2.94 -14.98 -13.14
CA GLN A 182 -1.61 -15.52 -13.48
C GLN A 182 -0.48 -14.50 -13.26
N VAL A 183 -0.80 -13.28 -12.83
CA VAL A 183 0.18 -12.21 -12.60
C VAL A 183 0.36 -12.01 -11.11
N LEU A 184 1.49 -12.45 -10.56
CA LEU A 184 1.76 -12.39 -9.11
C LEU A 184 1.77 -10.98 -8.54
N ALA A 185 2.06 -9.99 -9.37
CA ALA A 185 2.01 -8.58 -8.97
C ALA A 185 0.57 -8.07 -8.74
N VAL A 186 -0.46 -8.79 -9.20
CA VAL A 186 -1.86 -8.41 -8.97
C VAL A 186 -2.46 -9.29 -7.89
N LYS A 187 -2.86 -8.66 -6.80
CA LYS A 187 -3.51 -9.27 -5.63
C LYS A 187 -4.97 -8.86 -5.58
N ASN A 188 -5.77 -9.67 -4.91
CA ASN A 188 -7.17 -9.35 -4.68
C ASN A 188 -7.64 -10.01 -3.37
N PRO A 189 -8.31 -9.29 -2.45
CA PRO A 189 -8.76 -9.85 -1.18
C PRO A 189 -9.79 -10.97 -1.35
N ASP A 190 -10.50 -11.03 -2.48
CA ASP A 190 -11.42 -12.13 -2.76
C ASP A 190 -10.70 -13.38 -3.31
N ARG A 191 -9.40 -13.26 -3.57
CA ARG A 191 -8.49 -14.36 -3.97
C ARG A 191 -7.18 -14.28 -3.18
N PRO A 192 -7.25 -14.31 -1.83
CA PRO A 192 -6.08 -14.15 -0.99
C PRO A 192 -5.14 -15.36 -1.12
N TYR A 193 -3.89 -15.17 -0.71
CA TYR A 193 -2.93 -16.28 -0.56
C TYR A 193 -3.41 -17.31 0.47
N ALA A 194 -3.99 -16.85 1.57
CA ALA A 194 -4.63 -17.66 2.60
C ALA A 194 -5.72 -16.85 3.30
N SER A 195 -6.72 -17.54 3.84
CA SER A 195 -7.82 -16.93 4.61
C SER A 195 -8.03 -17.70 5.91
N TYR A 196 -8.27 -16.96 6.97
CA TYR A 196 -8.48 -17.49 8.32
C TYR A 196 -9.75 -16.87 8.91
N GLU A 197 -10.70 -17.73 9.22
CA GLU A 197 -11.98 -17.33 9.80
C GLU A 197 -11.91 -17.29 11.31
N PHE A 198 -12.19 -16.14 11.89
CA PHE A 198 -12.41 -15.94 13.32
C PHE A 198 -13.85 -15.52 13.57
N PRO A 199 -14.38 -15.66 14.79
CA PRO A 199 -15.67 -15.08 15.11
C PRO A 199 -15.67 -13.57 14.80
N HIS A 200 -16.59 -13.15 13.94
CA HIS A 200 -16.77 -11.75 13.52
C HIS A 200 -15.57 -11.09 12.80
N CYS A 201 -14.63 -11.90 12.30
CA CYS A 201 -13.49 -11.36 11.54
C CYS A 201 -12.91 -12.42 10.61
N THR A 202 -12.71 -12.05 9.36
CA THR A 202 -11.90 -12.83 8.40
C THR A 202 -10.57 -12.13 8.20
N VAL A 203 -9.48 -12.85 8.43
CA VAL A 203 -8.12 -12.36 8.16
C VAL A 203 -7.57 -13.02 6.92
N MET A 204 -7.23 -12.21 5.93
CA MET A 204 -6.72 -12.64 4.64
C MET A 204 -5.26 -12.23 4.49
N VAL A 205 -4.41 -13.18 4.12
CA VAL A 205 -3.02 -12.90 3.74
C VAL A 205 -3.02 -12.53 2.26
N ILE A 206 -2.74 -11.27 1.97
CA ILE A 206 -2.72 -10.72 0.62
C ILE A 206 -1.36 -10.93 -0.03
N THR A 207 -0.30 -10.66 0.74
CA THR A 207 1.09 -10.86 0.30
C THR A 207 1.90 -11.47 1.41
N THR A 208 2.64 -12.50 1.07
CA THR A 208 3.60 -13.11 2.00
C THR A 208 4.97 -12.44 1.84
N ARG A 209 5.79 -12.52 2.88
CA ARG A 209 7.16 -11.99 2.85
C ARG A 209 8.08 -12.68 1.83
N TRP A 210 7.74 -13.90 1.38
CA TRP A 210 8.47 -14.59 0.31
C TRP A 210 8.27 -13.92 -1.05
N GLU A 211 7.09 -13.32 -1.27
CA GLU A 211 6.74 -12.67 -2.52
C GLU A 211 7.33 -11.27 -2.65
N ASN A 212 7.80 -10.68 -1.55
CA ASN A 212 8.33 -9.31 -1.54
C ASN A 212 9.75 -9.20 -0.93
N ALA A 213 10.56 -10.21 -1.13
CA ALA A 213 11.95 -10.28 -0.67
C ALA A 213 12.11 -10.10 0.86
N GLY A 214 11.08 -10.42 1.63
CA GLY A 214 11.12 -10.36 3.10
C GLY A 214 10.86 -8.98 3.71
N VAL A 215 10.41 -8.01 2.92
CA VAL A 215 10.21 -6.63 3.38
C VAL A 215 9.04 -6.53 4.35
N ASN A 216 7.87 -7.02 3.96
CA ASN A 216 6.68 -7.04 4.81
C ASN A 216 5.71 -8.14 4.43
N GLU A 217 4.68 -8.32 5.24
CA GLU A 217 3.47 -9.07 4.87
C GLU A 217 2.33 -8.08 4.78
N MET A 218 1.45 -8.24 3.80
CA MET A 218 0.21 -7.48 3.72
C MET A 218 -0.95 -8.37 4.13
N ILE A 219 -1.68 -7.91 5.13
CA ILE A 219 -2.87 -8.58 5.65
C ILE A 219 -4.07 -7.68 5.44
N CYS A 220 -5.18 -8.26 5.07
CA CYS A 220 -6.48 -7.63 5.08
C CYS A 220 -7.35 -8.28 6.14
N ALA A 221 -7.96 -7.48 7.00
CA ALA A 221 -8.95 -7.93 7.95
C ALA A 221 -10.33 -7.35 7.59
N ARG A 222 -11.29 -8.24 7.33
CA ARG A 222 -12.72 -7.89 7.25
C ARG A 222 -13.34 -8.14 8.60
N MET A 223 -13.75 -7.08 9.26
CA MET A 223 -14.23 -7.08 10.65
C MET A 223 -15.68 -6.63 10.69
N GLU A 224 -16.51 -7.37 11.42
CA GLU A 224 -17.86 -6.93 11.76
C GLU A 224 -17.82 -5.80 12.79
N LYS A 225 -18.83 -4.96 12.76
CA LYS A 225 -19.04 -3.90 13.76
C LYS A 225 -18.92 -4.45 15.18
N GLY A 226 -18.13 -3.80 16.03
CA GLY A 226 -17.88 -4.18 17.42
C GLY A 226 -16.65 -5.09 17.60
N PHE A 227 -16.03 -5.58 16.53
CA PHE A 227 -14.80 -6.37 16.66
C PHE A 227 -13.65 -5.50 17.17
N THR A 228 -12.86 -6.06 18.09
CA THR A 228 -11.77 -5.34 18.73
C THR A 228 -10.47 -6.13 18.68
N VAL A 229 -9.37 -5.43 18.51
CA VAL A 229 -8.01 -5.97 18.63
C VAL A 229 -7.21 -5.10 19.58
N GLN A 230 -6.56 -5.71 20.56
CA GLN A 230 -5.62 -5.02 21.43
C GLN A 230 -4.21 -5.53 21.19
N TRP A 231 -3.29 -4.61 20.99
CA TRP A 231 -1.88 -4.90 20.88
C TRP A 231 -1.16 -4.67 22.20
N ASN A 232 -0.12 -5.44 22.42
CA ASN A 232 0.74 -5.29 23.58
C ASN A 232 1.37 -3.89 23.61
N PRO A 233 1.65 -3.35 24.81
CA PRO A 233 1.94 -1.93 24.99
C PRO A 233 3.15 -1.37 24.22
N TYR A 234 3.98 -2.16 23.57
CA TYR A 234 5.22 -1.63 22.99
C TYR A 234 5.63 -2.32 21.69
N PRO A 235 4.87 -2.16 20.59
CA PRO A 235 5.30 -2.67 19.28
C PRO A 235 6.65 -2.04 18.92
N ARG A 236 7.62 -2.87 18.56
CA ARG A 236 8.99 -2.44 18.27
C ARG A 236 9.10 -1.73 16.93
N GLU A 237 8.19 -2.07 16.03
CA GLU A 237 8.13 -1.51 14.69
C GLU A 237 6.99 -0.49 14.60
N ARG A 238 7.07 0.36 13.61
CA ARG A 238 5.96 1.22 13.21
C ARG A 238 4.93 0.36 12.50
N GLU A 239 3.66 0.63 12.75
CA GLU A 239 2.57 -0.04 12.06
C GLU A 239 1.78 0.95 11.22
N LEU A 240 1.34 0.52 10.06
CA LEU A 240 0.58 1.29 9.11
C LEU A 240 -0.67 0.53 8.72
N TYR A 241 -1.81 1.14 8.99
CA TYR A 241 -3.10 0.59 8.59
C TYR A 241 -3.76 1.48 7.55
N TYR A 242 -4.35 0.85 6.55
CA TYR A 242 -5.19 1.52 5.58
C TYR A 242 -6.64 1.09 5.77
N VAL A 243 -7.53 2.02 6.11
CA VAL A 243 -8.97 1.78 6.19
C VAL A 243 -9.54 1.92 4.79
N ARG A 244 -9.75 0.80 4.12
CA ARG A 244 -10.28 0.80 2.75
C ARG A 244 -11.78 1.02 2.73
N HIS A 245 -12.50 0.38 3.67
CA HIS A 245 -13.94 0.54 3.84
C HIS A 245 -14.31 0.59 5.31
N GLY A 246 -15.41 1.28 5.62
CA GLY A 246 -15.99 1.34 6.95
C GLY A 246 -15.41 2.43 7.84
N LEU A 247 -15.57 2.23 9.16
CA LEU A 247 -15.19 3.17 10.20
C LEU A 247 -14.56 2.43 11.37
N ALA A 248 -13.41 2.90 11.83
CA ALA A 248 -12.70 2.32 12.95
C ALA A 248 -12.23 3.36 13.97
N GLU A 249 -12.18 2.99 15.22
CA GLU A 249 -11.57 3.73 16.31
C GLU A 249 -10.22 3.09 16.64
N PHE A 250 -9.16 3.86 16.55
CA PHE A 250 -7.85 3.51 17.06
C PHE A 250 -7.59 4.26 18.35
N THR A 251 -7.30 3.54 19.42
CA THR A 251 -6.84 4.17 20.66
C THR A 251 -5.33 4.05 20.71
N VAL A 252 -4.62 5.17 20.68
CA VAL A 252 -3.14 5.24 20.66
C VAL A 252 -2.67 6.06 21.84
N TYR A 253 -1.80 5.53 22.69
CA TYR A 253 -1.40 6.16 23.96
C TYR A 253 -2.60 6.57 24.85
N GLY A 254 -3.73 5.87 24.74
CA GLY A 254 -4.96 6.17 25.47
C GLY A 254 -5.86 7.23 24.82
N GLU A 255 -5.43 7.86 23.74
CA GLU A 255 -6.22 8.83 22.98
C GLU A 255 -6.96 8.14 21.82
N LYS A 256 -8.23 8.49 21.62
CA LYS A 256 -9.09 7.93 20.58
C LYS A 256 -8.96 8.73 19.28
N HIS A 257 -8.75 8.00 18.21
CA HIS A 257 -8.65 8.52 16.86
C HIS A 257 -9.62 7.77 15.94
N ILE A 258 -10.49 8.52 15.25
CA ILE A 258 -11.44 7.94 14.31
C ILE A 258 -10.84 7.93 12.92
N ALA A 259 -10.80 6.76 12.31
CA ALA A 259 -10.37 6.56 10.94
C ALA A 259 -11.54 6.04 10.10
N LYS A 260 -11.90 6.79 9.09
CA LYS A 260 -12.92 6.43 8.10
C LYS A 260 -12.28 5.87 6.83
N GLU A 261 -13.12 5.45 5.91
CA GLU A 261 -12.69 5.04 4.57
C GLU A 261 -11.74 6.06 3.93
N GLY A 262 -10.63 5.58 3.42
CA GLY A 262 -9.56 6.39 2.82
C GLY A 262 -8.54 6.93 3.81
N CYS A 263 -8.61 6.59 5.09
CA CYS A 263 -7.62 7.00 6.07
C CYS A 263 -6.44 6.02 6.17
N ILE A 264 -5.25 6.58 6.33
CA ILE A 264 -4.07 5.88 6.83
C ILE A 264 -3.98 6.11 8.34
N VAL A 265 -3.69 5.06 9.08
CA VAL A 265 -3.39 5.14 10.51
C VAL A 265 -1.94 4.77 10.72
N ASN A 266 -1.18 5.73 11.23
CA ASN A 266 0.25 5.61 11.48
C ASN A 266 0.50 5.43 12.97
N ILE A 267 0.84 4.23 13.39
CA ILE A 267 1.15 3.91 14.78
C ILE A 267 2.67 4.04 15.00
N PRO A 268 3.12 4.97 15.84
CA PRO A 268 4.53 5.10 16.15
C PRO A 268 5.11 3.86 16.83
N ARG A 269 6.42 3.66 16.70
CA ARG A 269 7.13 2.63 17.47
C ARG A 269 6.86 2.82 18.97
N PHE A 270 6.68 1.72 19.67
CA PHE A 270 6.43 1.67 21.12
C PHE A 270 5.11 2.33 21.58
N ALA A 271 4.18 2.60 20.66
CA ALA A 271 2.87 3.14 20.99
C ALA A 271 1.90 2.00 21.37
N PRO A 272 1.44 1.93 22.62
CA PRO A 272 0.34 1.02 22.96
C PRO A 272 -0.92 1.47 22.23
N HIS A 273 -1.60 0.50 21.61
CA HIS A 273 -2.79 0.84 20.83
C HIS A 273 -3.81 -0.29 20.80
N SER A 274 -5.00 0.05 20.38
CA SER A 274 -6.09 -0.88 20.10
C SER A 274 -6.89 -0.41 18.89
N LEU A 275 -7.59 -1.32 18.27
CA LEU A 275 -8.49 -1.08 17.15
C LEU A 275 -9.89 -1.60 17.54
N LYS A 276 -10.92 -0.82 17.21
CA LYS A 276 -12.32 -1.22 17.28
C LYS A 276 -13.02 -0.88 15.99
N ALA A 277 -13.65 -1.83 15.34
CA ALA A 277 -14.52 -1.59 14.19
C ALA A 277 -15.84 -0.94 14.68
N LEU A 278 -16.11 0.29 14.25
CA LEU A 278 -17.35 1.01 14.57
C LEU A 278 -18.46 0.71 13.57
N GLU A 279 -18.08 0.27 12.39
CA GLU A 279 -18.92 -0.27 11.32
C GLU A 279 -18.23 -1.51 10.74
N ASP A 280 -18.92 -2.28 9.91
CA ASP A 280 -18.27 -3.34 9.14
C ASP A 280 -17.14 -2.72 8.33
N SER A 281 -15.94 -3.24 8.50
CA SER A 281 -14.73 -2.58 8.02
C SER A 281 -13.78 -3.53 7.32
N GLU A 282 -13.12 -3.02 6.27
CA GLU A 282 -12.00 -3.68 5.59
C GLU A 282 -10.73 -2.85 5.82
N ILE A 283 -9.79 -3.42 6.57
CA ILE A 283 -8.56 -2.74 7.00
C ILE A 283 -7.34 -3.55 6.60
N TYR A 284 -6.37 -2.88 6.01
CA TYR A 284 -5.09 -3.47 5.61
C TYR A 284 -4.01 -3.08 6.61
N ASP A 285 -3.23 -4.07 7.05
CA ASP A 285 -1.93 -3.85 7.68
C ASP A 285 -0.87 -3.81 6.58
N MET A 286 -0.26 -2.64 6.43
CA MET A 286 0.62 -2.29 5.31
C MET A 286 2.10 -2.25 5.68
N GLY A 287 2.42 -2.13 6.95
CA GLY A 287 3.76 -1.73 7.38
C GLY A 287 4.43 -2.57 8.43
N GLY A 288 3.75 -3.56 8.95
CA GLY A 288 4.33 -4.43 9.98
C GLY A 288 5.37 -5.39 9.43
N LYS A 289 6.37 -5.72 10.26
CA LYS A 289 7.24 -6.89 10.05
C LYS A 289 6.80 -8.11 10.86
N PRO A 290 5.61 -8.20 11.45
CA PRO A 290 5.18 -9.39 12.14
C PRO A 290 5.13 -10.55 11.14
N TYR A 291 5.40 -11.73 11.63
CA TYR A 291 5.25 -12.96 10.85
C TYR A 291 3.78 -13.42 10.91
N TRP A 292 2.87 -12.57 10.45
CA TRP A 292 1.44 -12.81 10.54
C TRP A 292 1.03 -14.14 9.91
N PHE A 293 1.52 -14.42 8.72
CA PHE A 293 1.15 -15.66 8.03
C PHE A 293 1.57 -16.90 8.83
N ALA A 294 2.81 -16.94 9.31
CA ALA A 294 3.31 -18.05 10.11
C ALA A 294 2.57 -18.15 11.47
N PHE A 295 2.26 -17.00 12.09
CA PHE A 295 1.44 -16.97 13.30
C PHE A 295 0.06 -17.56 13.07
N LEU A 296 -0.63 -17.11 12.02
CA LEU A 296 -1.98 -17.57 11.69
C LEU A 296 -2.01 -19.06 11.35
N GLN A 297 -0.99 -19.59 10.69
CA GLN A 297 -0.85 -21.02 10.44
C GLN A 297 -0.71 -21.83 11.74
N ASP A 298 0.18 -21.42 12.65
CA ASP A 298 0.37 -22.10 13.93
C ASP A 298 -0.89 -21.95 14.82
N TYR A 299 -1.50 -20.76 14.85
CA TYR A 299 -2.73 -20.51 15.58
C TYR A 299 -3.87 -21.43 15.10
N GLU A 300 -4.08 -21.51 13.78
CA GLU A 300 -5.09 -22.35 13.17
C GLU A 300 -4.84 -23.84 13.42
N ALA A 301 -3.58 -24.28 13.37
CA ALA A 301 -3.21 -25.64 13.70
C ALA A 301 -3.53 -25.97 15.16
N ILE A 302 -3.23 -25.08 16.10
CA ILE A 302 -3.60 -25.27 17.52
C ILE A 302 -5.13 -25.26 17.68
N ARG A 303 -5.83 -24.33 17.04
CA ARG A 303 -7.30 -24.25 17.08
C ARG A 303 -7.95 -25.56 16.62
N THR A 304 -7.40 -26.17 15.59
CA THR A 304 -7.94 -27.40 14.99
C THR A 304 -7.61 -28.65 15.79
N TYR A 305 -6.37 -28.78 16.25
CA TYR A 305 -5.86 -30.05 16.80
C TYR A 305 -5.66 -30.07 18.31
N ALA A 306 -5.59 -28.91 18.96
CA ALA A 306 -5.38 -28.78 20.40
C ALA A 306 -6.03 -27.49 20.96
N PRO A 307 -7.36 -27.28 20.76
CA PRO A 307 -8.03 -26.01 21.06
C PRO A 307 -7.95 -25.60 22.54
N GLU A 308 -7.75 -26.56 23.46
CA GLU A 308 -7.58 -26.29 24.90
C GLU A 308 -6.32 -25.46 25.17
N ARG A 309 -5.27 -25.55 24.33
CA ARG A 309 -4.05 -24.76 24.46
C ARG A 309 -4.28 -23.27 24.24
N LEU A 310 -5.25 -22.88 23.41
CA LEU A 310 -5.61 -21.47 23.19
C LEU A 310 -6.31 -20.85 24.41
N LYS A 311 -6.77 -21.66 25.38
CA LYS A 311 -7.32 -21.18 26.64
C LYS A 311 -6.26 -20.90 27.71
N ASP A 312 -5.03 -21.34 27.45
CA ASP A 312 -3.90 -21.09 28.32
C ASP A 312 -3.17 -19.79 27.91
N PRO A 313 -3.21 -18.74 28.76
CA PRO A 313 -2.55 -17.46 28.46
C PRO A 313 -1.03 -17.61 28.24
N GLU A 314 -0.37 -18.56 28.90
CA GLU A 314 1.06 -18.76 28.72
C GLU A 314 1.39 -19.37 27.35
N GLU A 315 0.57 -20.27 26.86
CA GLU A 315 0.72 -20.85 25.51
C GLU A 315 0.47 -19.80 24.41
N LEU A 316 -0.54 -18.96 24.57
CA LEU A 316 -0.78 -17.85 23.66
C LEU A 316 0.39 -16.84 23.66
N GLU A 317 0.91 -16.54 24.84
CA GLU A 317 2.05 -15.63 24.96
C GLU A 317 3.32 -16.21 24.31
N LYS A 318 3.57 -17.52 24.49
CA LYS A 318 4.68 -18.22 23.79
C LYS A 318 4.51 -18.14 22.26
N LEU A 319 3.29 -18.37 21.77
CA LEU A 319 3.00 -18.30 20.34
C LEU A 319 3.25 -16.90 19.80
N ARG A 320 2.75 -15.87 20.47
CA ARG A 320 2.97 -14.46 20.08
C ARG A 320 4.45 -14.10 20.05
N LYS A 321 5.19 -14.43 21.11
CA LYS A 321 6.63 -14.17 21.20
C LYS A 321 7.43 -14.88 20.11
N LYS A 322 7.03 -16.11 19.76
CA LYS A 322 7.70 -16.88 18.69
C LYS A 322 7.72 -16.11 17.37
N PHE A 323 6.65 -15.41 17.05
CA PHE A 323 6.49 -14.69 15.78
C PHE A 323 6.62 -13.16 15.89
N GLY A 324 6.94 -12.65 17.07
CA GLY A 324 7.05 -11.20 17.30
C GLY A 324 5.72 -10.46 17.22
N ILE A 325 4.60 -11.17 17.38
CA ILE A 325 3.26 -10.59 17.35
C ILE A 325 2.87 -10.17 18.76
N GLU A 326 2.63 -8.89 18.93
CA GLU A 326 2.40 -8.28 20.23
C GLU A 326 0.91 -8.01 20.51
N VAL A 327 0.04 -8.83 19.95
CA VAL A 327 -1.41 -8.78 20.21
C VAL A 327 -1.71 -9.36 21.58
N CYS A 328 -2.32 -8.61 22.49
CA CYS A 328 -2.68 -9.06 23.84
C CYS A 328 -4.16 -9.42 24.01
N GLY A 329 -5.00 -9.11 23.05
CA GLY A 329 -6.41 -9.49 23.07
C GLY A 329 -7.06 -9.36 21.71
N ILE A 330 -7.89 -10.33 21.36
CA ILE A 330 -8.80 -10.29 20.22
C ILE A 330 -10.18 -10.63 20.79
N GLY A 331 -11.16 -9.80 20.52
CA GLY A 331 -12.49 -10.00 21.06
C GLY A 331 -13.58 -9.31 20.25
N PHE A 332 -14.79 -9.54 20.71
CA PHE A 332 -15.98 -8.89 20.19
C PHE A 332 -16.71 -8.23 21.36
N GLU A 333 -16.89 -6.92 21.28
CA GLU A 333 -17.72 -6.15 22.18
C GLU A 333 -19.01 -5.81 21.43
N GLY A 334 -20.02 -6.65 21.63
CA GLY A 334 -21.37 -6.46 21.06
C GLY A 334 -22.14 -5.31 21.69
#